data_2218333b65558b564cab5596ad27d255
#
_entry.id   2218333b65558b564cab5596ad27d255
#
_cell.length_a   1.000
_cell.length_b   1.000
_cell.length_c   1.000
_cell.angle_alpha   90.00
_cell.angle_beta   90.00
_cell.angle_gamma   90.00
#
_symmetry.space_group_name_H-M   'P 1'
#
loop_
_entity.id
_entity.type
_entity.pdbx_description
1 polymer ?
#
loop_
_entity_poly.entity_id
_entity_poly.type
_entity_poly.pdbx_seq_one_letter_code
_entity_poly.pdbx_strand_id
1 'polypeptide(L)'
;KEVSKWLPNEDVYAIAKGKDEVRSADWIVINYDLVGKKADELKAVGVKMTILDEVHYLKNKKAKRTEATLDVAKSTRSILALSGTAISSRPSEFFNTLNLIRPAQFSSFWNFAQRYCDPWHNGYAWNFDGASNIRELNGLTRDMCIRRLKKEVLPELPPKRRTFLPIHLDRKERRPYDLAQEEWDRRIDDYYLNNQPMPQGMMLNMLNDLRHICGRIKVKY
;
A
#
# COMPACT_ATOMS: atom_id res chain seq x y z
N LYS A 1 12.33 12.08 16.14
CA LYS A 1 13.81 11.92 16.08
C LYS A 1 14.41 12.55 14.83
N GLU A 2 13.99 12.16 13.61
CA GLU A 2 14.61 12.71 12.38
C GLU A 2 14.35 14.21 12.24
N VAL A 3 13.12 14.69 12.42
CA VAL A 3 12.80 16.13 12.35
C VAL A 3 13.67 16.90 13.34
N SER A 4 13.73 16.48 14.60
CA SER A 4 14.52 17.16 15.64
C SER A 4 16.05 17.10 15.39
N LYS A 5 16.52 16.14 14.59
CA LYS A 5 17.91 16.05 14.17
C LYS A 5 18.29 17.14 13.16
N TRP A 6 17.39 17.39 12.20
CA TRP A 6 17.64 18.31 11.09
C TRP A 6 17.12 19.73 11.38
N LEU A 7 16.11 19.84 12.24
CA LEU A 7 15.46 21.09 12.65
C LEU A 7 15.41 21.15 14.19
N PRO A 8 16.53 21.37 14.86
CA PRO A 8 16.62 21.24 16.32
C PRO A 8 15.84 22.30 17.11
N ASN A 9 15.48 23.41 16.46
CA ASN A 9 14.75 24.53 17.09
C ASN A 9 13.23 24.44 16.87
N GLU A 10 12.75 23.43 16.14
CA GLU A 10 11.33 23.26 15.83
C GLU A 10 10.63 22.41 16.91
N ASP A 11 9.41 22.82 17.29
CA ASP A 11 8.57 22.04 18.21
C ASP A 11 7.96 20.85 17.46
N VAL A 12 8.34 19.64 17.84
CA VAL A 12 7.87 18.39 17.22
C VAL A 12 6.99 17.63 18.19
N TYR A 13 5.72 17.51 17.85
CA TYR A 13 4.74 16.78 18.66
C TYR A 13 4.26 15.52 17.93
N ALA A 14 4.35 14.37 18.60
CA ALA A 14 3.93 13.08 18.07
C ALA A 14 2.69 12.55 18.79
N ILE A 15 1.62 12.30 18.03
CA ILE A 15 0.38 11.66 18.49
C ILE A 15 0.56 10.14 18.30
N ALA A 16 0.84 9.44 19.42
CA ALA A 16 1.12 8.01 19.41
C ALA A 16 -0.11 7.16 19.75
N LYS A 17 -1.06 7.72 20.50
CA LYS A 17 -2.26 7.01 21.01
C LYS A 17 -3.51 7.81 20.75
N GLY A 18 -4.65 7.13 20.61
CA GLY A 18 -5.94 7.79 20.36
C GLY A 18 -6.42 8.72 21.51
N LYS A 19 -5.86 8.59 22.70
CA LYS A 19 -6.16 9.47 23.85
C LYS A 19 -5.29 10.73 23.93
N ASP A 20 -4.22 10.79 23.12
CA ASP A 20 -3.35 11.97 23.12
C ASP A 20 -4.13 13.17 22.56
N GLU A 21 -4.01 14.34 23.17
CA GLU A 21 -4.64 15.56 22.69
C GLU A 21 -3.87 16.11 21.49
N VAL A 22 -4.57 16.82 20.59
CA VAL A 22 -3.91 17.56 19.52
C VAL A 22 -3.62 18.95 20.02
N ARG A 23 -2.35 19.38 19.96
CA ARG A 23 -1.93 20.74 20.28
C ARG A 23 -1.23 21.39 19.10
N SER A 24 -1.15 22.71 19.12
CA SER A 24 -0.34 23.44 18.16
C SER A 24 1.15 23.11 18.37
N ALA A 25 1.86 22.90 17.27
CA ALA A 25 3.29 22.64 17.19
C ALA A 25 3.77 22.97 15.77
N ASP A 26 5.08 23.16 15.59
CA ASP A 26 5.64 23.35 14.24
C ASP A 26 5.48 22.10 13.39
N TRP A 27 5.60 20.92 14.02
CA TRP A 27 5.41 19.61 13.40
C TRP A 27 4.48 18.73 14.24
N ILE A 28 3.42 18.24 13.63
CA ILE A 28 2.53 17.23 14.23
C ILE A 28 2.72 15.93 13.44
N VAL A 29 3.19 14.89 14.12
CA VAL A 29 3.39 13.56 13.54
C VAL A 29 2.32 12.62 14.03
N ILE A 30 1.59 11.99 13.12
CA ILE A 30 0.49 11.07 13.44
C ILE A 30 0.47 9.91 12.44
N ASN A 31 0.10 8.71 12.87
CA ASN A 31 -0.10 7.60 11.95
C ASN A 31 -1.49 7.64 11.29
N TYR A 32 -1.62 7.03 10.11
CA TYR A 32 -2.87 7.03 9.34
C TYR A 32 -4.08 6.47 10.10
N ASP A 33 -3.90 5.48 10.97
CA ASP A 33 -4.99 4.83 11.70
C ASP A 33 -5.56 5.71 12.82
N LEU A 34 -4.80 6.70 13.28
CA LEU A 34 -5.25 7.67 14.30
C LEU A 34 -5.88 8.92 13.70
N VAL A 35 -5.61 9.25 12.44
CA VAL A 35 -6.12 10.48 11.80
C VAL A 35 -7.64 10.58 11.91
N GLY A 36 -8.36 9.47 11.68
CA GLY A 36 -9.82 9.47 11.77
C GLY A 36 -10.39 9.83 13.14
N LYS A 37 -9.64 9.57 14.22
CA LYS A 37 -10.04 9.93 15.59
C LYS A 37 -9.70 11.36 15.95
N LYS A 38 -8.83 12.00 15.18
CA LYS A 38 -8.25 13.32 15.45
C LYS A 38 -8.53 14.35 14.36
N ALA A 39 -9.35 14.00 13.37
CA ALA A 39 -9.58 14.81 12.17
C ALA A 39 -10.03 16.23 12.50
N ASP A 40 -11.03 16.38 13.38
CA ASP A 40 -11.58 17.70 13.73
C ASP A 40 -10.59 18.53 14.56
N GLU A 41 -9.87 17.88 15.49
CA GLU A 41 -8.82 18.53 16.27
C GLU A 41 -7.68 19.02 15.38
N LEU A 42 -7.24 18.20 14.40
CA LEU A 42 -6.19 18.57 13.44
C LEU A 42 -6.60 19.75 12.54
N LYS A 43 -7.85 19.77 12.10
CA LYS A 43 -8.39 20.92 11.33
C LYS A 43 -8.47 22.17 12.19
N ALA A 44 -8.90 22.04 13.46
CA ALA A 44 -9.04 23.18 14.38
C ALA A 44 -7.69 23.85 14.70
N VAL A 45 -6.61 23.08 14.77
CA VAL A 45 -5.25 23.62 14.97
C VAL A 45 -4.77 24.44 13.76
N GLY A 46 -5.39 24.28 12.58
CA GLY A 46 -5.08 25.08 11.41
C GLY A 46 -3.77 24.69 10.74
N VAL A 47 -3.52 23.38 10.57
CA VAL A 47 -2.34 22.85 9.88
C VAL A 47 -2.22 23.45 8.49
N LYS A 48 -1.05 24.04 8.18
CA LYS A 48 -0.83 24.73 6.89
C LYS A 48 -0.41 23.79 5.77
N MET A 49 0.32 22.70 6.11
CA MET A 49 0.84 21.75 5.15
C MET A 49 0.66 20.33 5.65
N THR A 50 0.24 19.43 4.79
CA THR A 50 0.17 17.99 5.06
C THR A 50 1.24 17.26 4.26
N ILE A 51 2.07 16.47 4.95
CA ILE A 51 3.04 15.57 4.34
C ILE A 51 2.52 14.15 4.55
N LEU A 52 2.26 13.45 3.45
CA LEU A 52 1.78 12.07 3.42
C LEU A 52 2.94 11.15 3.06
N ASP A 53 3.51 10.48 4.06
CA ASP A 53 4.57 9.50 3.81
C ASP A 53 3.95 8.15 3.44
N GLU A 54 4.59 7.43 2.51
CA GLU A 54 4.09 6.17 1.95
C GLU A 54 2.61 6.27 1.54
N VAL A 55 2.29 7.28 0.72
CA VAL A 55 0.92 7.61 0.30
C VAL A 55 0.17 6.44 -0.35
N HIS A 56 0.87 5.39 -0.78
CA HIS A 56 0.24 4.16 -1.29
C HIS A 56 -0.68 3.46 -0.26
N TYR A 57 -0.54 3.74 1.05
CA TYR A 57 -1.50 3.29 2.06
C TYR A 57 -2.90 3.89 1.89
N LEU A 58 -3.04 4.99 1.13
CA LEU A 58 -4.30 5.67 0.85
C LEU A 58 -4.94 5.24 -0.49
N LYS A 59 -4.49 4.15 -1.10
CA LYS A 59 -5.02 3.65 -2.37
C LYS A 59 -6.49 3.23 -2.32
N ASN A 60 -6.95 2.67 -1.20
CA ASN A 60 -8.33 2.25 -1.03
C ASN A 60 -9.19 3.40 -0.53
N LYS A 61 -9.97 4.03 -1.42
CA LYS A 61 -10.86 5.15 -1.11
C LYS A 61 -11.92 4.81 -0.05
N LYS A 62 -12.37 3.56 0.03
CA LYS A 62 -13.41 3.11 0.98
C LYS A 62 -12.87 2.86 2.39
N ALA A 63 -11.57 2.88 2.60
CA ALA A 63 -10.97 2.68 3.92
C ALA A 63 -11.16 3.95 4.77
N LYS A 64 -11.69 3.81 5.99
CA LYS A 64 -11.93 4.94 6.92
C LYS A 64 -10.70 5.81 7.13
N ARG A 65 -9.51 5.21 7.23
CA ARG A 65 -8.25 5.96 7.36
C ARG A 65 -7.96 6.82 6.13
N THR A 66 -8.27 6.32 4.92
CA THR A 66 -8.07 7.07 3.68
C THR A 66 -9.00 8.27 3.62
N GLU A 67 -10.30 8.05 3.87
CA GLU A 67 -11.30 9.11 3.86
C GLU A 67 -10.94 10.24 4.84
N ALA A 68 -10.65 9.88 6.09
CA ALA A 68 -10.28 10.85 7.10
C ALA A 68 -8.97 11.60 6.77
N THR A 69 -7.96 10.90 6.25
CA THR A 69 -6.70 11.53 5.88
C THR A 69 -6.86 12.49 4.71
N LEU A 70 -7.63 12.11 3.69
CA LEU A 70 -7.91 12.96 2.55
C LEU A 70 -8.73 14.20 2.96
N ASP A 71 -9.65 14.06 3.91
CA ASP A 71 -10.45 15.17 4.44
C ASP A 71 -9.60 16.19 5.20
N VAL A 72 -8.71 15.73 6.09
CA VAL A 72 -7.74 16.60 6.77
C VAL A 72 -6.78 17.26 5.76
N ALA A 73 -6.23 16.50 4.82
CA ALA A 73 -5.30 17.04 3.84
C ALA A 73 -5.93 18.11 2.95
N LYS A 74 -7.19 17.96 2.57
CA LYS A 74 -7.94 18.96 1.79
C LYS A 74 -8.16 20.29 2.55
N SER A 75 -8.13 20.28 3.88
CA SER A 75 -8.23 21.51 4.68
C SER A 75 -6.92 22.28 4.76
N THR A 76 -5.81 21.73 4.28
CA THR A 76 -4.49 22.36 4.32
C THR A 76 -4.17 23.09 3.01
N ARG A 77 -3.34 24.14 3.11
CA ARG A 77 -2.95 24.95 1.95
C ARG A 77 -2.04 24.20 0.97
N SER A 78 -1.18 23.33 1.50
CA SER A 78 -0.16 22.65 0.72
C SER A 78 -0.13 21.16 1.06
N ILE A 79 0.11 20.33 0.06
CA ILE A 79 0.15 18.88 0.22
C ILE A 79 1.42 18.35 -0.46
N LEU A 80 2.18 17.53 0.27
CA LEU A 80 3.30 16.76 -0.24
C LEU A 80 3.04 15.27 -0.04
N ALA A 81 2.97 14.53 -1.11
CA ALA A 81 2.78 13.07 -1.10
C ALA A 81 4.09 12.36 -1.44
N LEU A 82 4.57 11.51 -0.56
CA LEU A 82 5.81 10.76 -0.70
C LEU A 82 5.51 9.28 -0.85
N SER A 83 6.22 8.61 -1.75
CA SER A 83 6.16 7.14 -1.88
C SER A 83 7.35 6.61 -2.66
N GLY A 84 7.93 5.51 -2.20
CA GLY A 84 8.91 4.75 -2.97
C GLY A 84 8.30 3.97 -4.14
N THR A 85 6.97 3.79 -4.16
CA THR A 85 6.21 2.97 -5.11
C THR A 85 4.97 3.68 -5.65
N ALA A 86 5.07 4.99 -5.90
CA ALA A 86 3.94 5.87 -6.23
C ALA A 86 3.08 5.38 -7.41
N ILE A 87 3.72 4.82 -8.42
CA ILE A 87 3.04 4.17 -9.54
C ILE A 87 3.53 2.72 -9.57
N SER A 88 2.89 1.86 -8.81
CA SER A 88 3.03 0.43 -9.00
C SER A 88 2.28 0.01 -10.28
N SER A 89 1.83 -1.19 -10.42
CA SER A 89 1.31 -1.73 -11.66
C SER A 89 -0.06 -1.18 -12.10
N ARG A 90 -0.75 -0.40 -11.26
CA ARG A 90 -2.17 -0.06 -11.48
C ARG A 90 -2.43 1.44 -11.33
N PRO A 91 -2.79 2.14 -12.42
CA PRO A 91 -3.15 3.56 -12.35
C PRO A 91 -4.28 3.87 -11.36
N SER A 92 -5.23 2.94 -11.20
CA SER A 92 -6.35 3.08 -10.27
C SER A 92 -5.93 3.35 -8.82
N GLU A 93 -4.81 2.79 -8.37
CA GLU A 93 -4.28 2.98 -7.03
C GLU A 93 -3.72 4.39 -6.81
N PHE A 94 -3.34 5.08 -7.88
CA PHE A 94 -2.78 6.42 -7.83
C PHE A 94 -3.83 7.53 -7.89
N PHE A 95 -5.07 7.20 -8.29
CA PHE A 95 -6.14 8.19 -8.47
C PHE A 95 -6.38 9.06 -7.23
N ASN A 96 -6.45 8.48 -6.02
CA ASN A 96 -6.71 9.24 -4.81
C ASN A 96 -5.67 10.33 -4.57
N THR A 97 -4.40 10.03 -4.83
CA THR A 97 -3.29 10.99 -4.72
C THR A 97 -3.40 12.08 -5.78
N LEU A 98 -3.73 11.73 -7.02
CA LEU A 98 -3.92 12.70 -8.10
C LEU A 98 -5.11 13.62 -7.84
N ASN A 99 -6.25 13.06 -7.42
CA ASN A 99 -7.44 13.82 -7.03
C ASN A 99 -7.14 14.77 -5.86
N LEU A 100 -6.32 14.35 -4.90
CA LEU A 100 -5.95 15.19 -3.77
C LEU A 100 -5.07 16.38 -4.19
N ILE A 101 -4.09 16.16 -5.07
CA ILE A 101 -3.13 17.18 -5.51
C ILE A 101 -3.75 18.11 -6.57
N ARG A 102 -4.54 17.55 -7.52
CA ARG A 102 -5.19 18.29 -8.62
C ARG A 102 -6.64 17.89 -8.79
N PRO A 103 -7.52 18.27 -7.85
CA PRO A 103 -8.94 17.87 -7.86
C PRO A 103 -9.69 18.34 -9.11
N ALA A 104 -9.34 19.49 -9.67
CA ALA A 104 -9.98 19.99 -10.89
C ALA A 104 -9.69 19.11 -12.11
N GLN A 105 -8.47 18.58 -12.22
CA GLN A 105 -8.05 17.75 -13.35
C GLN A 105 -8.47 16.28 -13.18
N PHE A 106 -8.43 15.77 -11.96
CA PHE A 106 -8.75 14.38 -11.62
C PHE A 106 -10.00 14.29 -10.74
N SER A 107 -11.10 14.93 -11.16
CA SER A 107 -12.32 15.04 -10.38
C SER A 107 -13.14 13.75 -10.29
N SER A 108 -13.15 12.93 -11.35
CA SER A 108 -13.98 11.73 -11.46
C SER A 108 -13.14 10.47 -11.60
N PHE A 109 -13.30 9.53 -10.65
CA PHE A 109 -12.67 8.22 -10.74
C PHE A 109 -13.10 7.45 -11.99
N TRP A 110 -14.38 7.52 -12.36
CA TRP A 110 -14.90 6.81 -13.53
C TRP A 110 -14.25 7.28 -14.83
N ASN A 111 -14.18 8.59 -15.04
CA ASN A 111 -13.53 9.15 -16.24
C ASN A 111 -12.04 8.81 -16.26
N PHE A 112 -11.36 8.88 -15.12
CA PHE A 112 -9.98 8.48 -14.98
C PHE A 112 -9.80 6.98 -15.29
N ALA A 113 -10.66 6.13 -14.74
CA ALA A 113 -10.59 4.70 -14.93
C ALA A 113 -10.84 4.29 -16.38
N GLN A 114 -11.85 4.87 -17.04
CA GLN A 114 -12.09 4.63 -18.46
C GLN A 114 -10.90 4.99 -19.34
N ARG A 115 -10.18 6.05 -18.99
CA ARG A 115 -9.04 6.52 -19.79
C ARG A 115 -7.75 5.76 -19.51
N TYR A 116 -7.49 5.40 -18.21
CA TYR A 116 -6.17 4.94 -17.78
C TYR A 116 -6.13 3.53 -17.19
N CYS A 117 -7.29 2.93 -16.84
CA CYS A 117 -7.32 1.65 -16.12
C CYS A 117 -7.84 0.47 -16.94
N ASP A 118 -8.14 0.67 -18.25
CA ASP A 118 -8.68 -0.38 -19.11
C ASP A 118 -9.79 -1.21 -18.42
N PRO A 119 -10.92 -0.58 -18.04
CA PRO A 119 -11.92 -1.22 -17.20
C PRO A 119 -12.70 -2.29 -17.96
N TRP A 120 -12.95 -3.41 -17.31
CA TRP A 120 -13.83 -4.47 -17.82
C TRP A 120 -14.81 -4.96 -16.75
N HIS A 121 -15.97 -5.46 -17.18
CA HIS A 121 -17.01 -5.96 -16.29
C HIS A 121 -17.07 -7.48 -16.34
N ASN A 122 -16.96 -8.13 -15.18
CA ASN A 122 -16.93 -9.59 -15.06
C ASN A 122 -18.32 -10.25 -14.90
N GLY A 123 -19.40 -9.50 -15.15
CA GLY A 123 -20.77 -9.93 -14.91
C GLY A 123 -21.32 -9.48 -13.55
N TYR A 124 -20.47 -9.26 -12.53
CA TYR A 124 -20.84 -8.87 -11.17
C TYR A 124 -20.30 -7.50 -10.78
N ALA A 125 -19.09 -7.17 -11.18
CA ALA A 125 -18.41 -5.93 -10.80
C ALA A 125 -17.44 -5.43 -11.89
N TRP A 126 -17.15 -4.13 -11.85
CA TRP A 126 -16.11 -3.52 -12.65
C TRP A 126 -14.73 -3.81 -12.08
N ASN A 127 -13.83 -4.26 -12.94
CA ASN A 127 -12.41 -4.38 -12.64
C ASN A 127 -11.66 -3.19 -13.24
N PHE A 128 -10.73 -2.61 -12.46
CA PHE A 128 -9.91 -1.44 -12.80
C PHE A 128 -8.41 -1.72 -12.68
N ASP A 129 -8.03 -3.00 -12.78
CA ASP A 129 -6.64 -3.44 -12.58
C ASP A 129 -5.77 -3.27 -13.82
N GLY A 130 -6.36 -2.93 -14.96
CA GLY A 130 -5.66 -2.71 -16.21
C GLY A 130 -4.91 -1.37 -16.26
N ALA A 131 -4.21 -1.15 -17.37
CA ALA A 131 -3.43 0.06 -17.62
C ALA A 131 -3.49 0.44 -19.11
N SER A 132 -3.95 1.66 -19.40
CA SER A 132 -4.02 2.25 -20.73
C SER A 132 -3.53 3.69 -20.72
N ASN A 133 -3.14 4.21 -21.87
CA ASN A 133 -2.71 5.61 -22.06
C ASN A 133 -1.66 6.13 -21.05
N ILE A 134 -0.76 5.26 -20.58
CA ILE A 134 0.21 5.57 -19.51
C ILE A 134 1.17 6.70 -19.91
N ARG A 135 1.52 6.82 -21.20
CA ARG A 135 2.37 7.92 -21.68
C ARG A 135 1.69 9.28 -21.49
N GLU A 136 0.39 9.35 -21.77
CA GLU A 136 -0.42 10.56 -21.56
C GLU A 136 -0.50 10.90 -20.08
N LEU A 137 -0.82 9.91 -19.21
CA LEU A 137 -0.87 10.11 -17.77
C LEU A 137 0.46 10.61 -17.21
N ASN A 138 1.58 10.05 -17.65
CA ASN A 138 2.92 10.51 -17.29
C ASN A 138 3.19 11.95 -17.74
N GLY A 139 2.72 12.32 -18.94
CA GLY A 139 2.81 13.70 -19.43
C GLY A 139 2.03 14.68 -18.56
N LEU A 140 0.78 14.33 -18.21
CA LEU A 140 -0.11 15.14 -17.38
C LEU A 140 0.37 15.30 -15.92
N THR A 141 1.17 14.36 -15.43
CA THR A 141 1.66 14.38 -14.04
C THR A 141 3.09 14.88 -13.88
N ARG A 142 3.78 15.12 -14.98
CA ARG A 142 5.23 15.45 -15.01
C ARG A 142 5.60 16.70 -14.23
N ASP A 143 4.75 17.70 -14.22
CA ASP A 143 4.98 18.98 -13.55
C ASP A 143 4.67 18.97 -12.03
N MET A 144 3.97 17.92 -11.55
CA MET A 144 3.64 17.75 -10.14
C MET A 144 4.29 16.52 -9.49
N CYS A 145 4.96 15.68 -10.26
CA CYS A 145 5.61 14.47 -9.77
C CYS A 145 7.12 14.49 -10.03
N ILE A 146 7.91 14.37 -8.97
CA ILE A 146 9.34 14.19 -9.07
C ILE A 146 9.68 12.73 -8.81
N ARG A 147 10.19 12.03 -9.82
CA ARG A 147 10.66 10.65 -9.69
C ARG A 147 12.16 10.60 -9.92
N ARG A 148 12.89 10.10 -8.92
CA ARG A 148 14.34 9.86 -9.01
C ARG A 148 14.60 8.37 -8.88
N LEU A 149 15.29 7.79 -9.85
CA LEU A 149 15.69 6.39 -9.80
C LEU A 149 17.02 6.27 -9.05
N LYS A 150 17.15 5.25 -8.19
CA LYS A 150 18.41 4.98 -7.47
C LYS A 150 19.63 4.93 -8.38
N LYS A 151 19.46 4.34 -9.59
CA LYS A 151 20.51 4.26 -10.61
C LYS A 151 21.02 5.64 -11.08
N GLU A 152 20.16 6.67 -11.05
CA GLU A 152 20.49 8.03 -11.51
C GLU A 152 21.11 8.89 -10.42
N VAL A 153 20.67 8.71 -9.18
CA VAL A 153 21.07 9.57 -8.05
C VAL A 153 22.15 8.96 -7.15
N LEU A 154 22.40 7.65 -7.27
CA LEU A 154 23.39 6.91 -6.48
C LEU A 154 24.21 6.01 -7.41
N PRO A 155 25.04 6.59 -8.30
CA PRO A 155 25.83 5.81 -9.26
C PRO A 155 26.88 4.91 -8.60
N GLU A 156 27.25 5.22 -7.36
CA GLU A 156 28.19 4.43 -6.53
C GLU A 156 27.60 3.12 -6.01
N LEU A 157 26.28 2.92 -6.10
CA LEU A 157 25.67 1.68 -5.66
C LEU A 157 26.06 0.52 -6.58
N PRO A 158 26.51 -0.61 -6.03
CA PRO A 158 26.83 -1.79 -6.83
C PRO A 158 25.58 -2.30 -7.55
N PRO A 159 25.72 -2.92 -8.71
CA PRO A 159 24.61 -3.48 -9.45
C PRO A 159 23.88 -4.54 -8.62
N LYS A 160 22.56 -4.49 -8.65
CA LYS A 160 21.71 -5.48 -7.96
C LYS A 160 21.95 -6.86 -8.56
N ARG A 161 22.54 -7.76 -7.78
CA ARG A 161 22.67 -9.18 -8.13
C ARG A 161 21.54 -9.96 -7.47
N ARG A 162 20.90 -10.84 -8.23
CA ARG A 162 19.93 -11.82 -7.70
C ARG A 162 20.55 -13.19 -7.85
N THR A 163 20.78 -13.88 -6.74
CA THR A 163 21.28 -15.25 -6.72
C THR A 163 20.16 -16.15 -6.20
N PHE A 164 19.86 -17.20 -6.95
CA PHE A 164 18.97 -18.26 -6.51
C PHE A 164 19.83 -19.30 -5.80
N LEU A 165 19.62 -19.48 -4.50
CA LEU A 165 20.28 -20.48 -3.70
C LEU A 165 19.31 -21.65 -3.51
N PRO A 166 19.47 -22.77 -4.25
CA PRO A 166 18.63 -23.93 -4.03
C PRO A 166 18.99 -24.58 -2.69
N ILE A 167 17.99 -24.82 -1.85
CA ILE A 167 18.13 -25.53 -0.59
C ILE A 167 17.54 -26.91 -0.79
N HIS A 168 18.38 -27.94 -0.70
CA HIS A 168 17.96 -29.32 -0.76
C HIS A 168 17.64 -29.80 0.65
N LEU A 169 16.37 -30.08 0.91
CA LEU A 169 15.91 -30.59 2.19
C LEU A 169 16.15 -32.10 2.27
N ASP A 170 16.64 -32.58 3.40
CA ASP A 170 16.68 -34.01 3.68
C ASP A 170 15.24 -34.55 3.96
N ARG A 171 15.11 -35.89 4.09
CA ARG A 171 13.80 -36.52 4.34
C ARG A 171 13.16 -36.08 5.64
N LYS A 172 13.95 -35.80 6.69
CA LYS A 172 13.42 -35.37 7.99
C LYS A 172 12.90 -33.93 7.93
N GLU A 173 13.64 -33.09 7.25
CA GLU A 173 13.26 -31.67 7.07
C GLU A 173 12.06 -31.48 6.14
N ARG A 174 11.93 -32.32 5.11
CA ARG A 174 10.83 -32.29 4.17
C ARG A 174 9.53 -32.87 4.74
N ARG A 175 9.65 -33.86 5.67
CA ARG A 175 8.51 -34.61 6.21
C ARG A 175 7.35 -33.72 6.72
N PRO A 176 7.56 -32.62 7.48
CA PRO A 176 6.44 -31.74 7.89
C PRO A 176 5.68 -31.13 6.72
N TYR A 177 6.37 -30.82 5.63
CA TYR A 177 5.75 -30.29 4.42
C TYR A 177 4.93 -31.37 3.71
N ASP A 178 5.50 -32.56 3.51
CA ASP A 178 4.83 -33.66 2.83
C ASP A 178 3.56 -34.09 3.60
N LEU A 179 3.61 -34.19 4.94
CA LEU A 179 2.44 -34.49 5.76
C LEU A 179 1.34 -33.44 5.67
N ALA A 180 1.70 -32.16 5.68
CA ALA A 180 0.73 -31.10 5.54
C ALA A 180 0.11 -31.09 4.13
N GLN A 181 0.90 -31.36 3.10
CA GLN A 181 0.41 -31.49 1.74
C GLN A 181 -0.59 -32.65 1.61
N GLU A 182 -0.24 -33.86 2.10
CA GLU A 182 -1.13 -35.02 2.10
C GLU A 182 -2.43 -34.78 2.87
N GLU A 183 -2.40 -34.03 3.96
CA GLU A 183 -3.59 -33.68 4.72
C GLU A 183 -4.50 -32.73 3.91
N TRP A 184 -3.92 -31.73 3.24
CA TRP A 184 -4.66 -30.83 2.38
C TRP A 184 -5.24 -31.53 1.15
N ASP A 185 -4.46 -32.43 0.53
CA ASP A 185 -4.91 -33.22 -0.63
C ASP A 185 -6.14 -34.08 -0.24
N ARG A 186 -6.09 -34.75 0.92
CA ARG A 186 -7.25 -35.50 1.45
C ARG A 186 -8.47 -34.63 1.67
N ARG A 187 -8.30 -33.43 2.26
CA ARG A 187 -9.42 -32.50 2.47
C ARG A 187 -10.04 -32.03 1.15
N ILE A 188 -9.22 -31.80 0.13
CA ILE A 188 -9.66 -31.41 -1.20
C ILE A 188 -10.42 -32.56 -1.86
N ASP A 189 -9.89 -33.79 -1.80
CA ASP A 189 -10.51 -34.99 -2.35
C ASP A 189 -11.87 -35.27 -1.71
N ASP A 190 -12.03 -35.06 -0.41
CA ASP A 190 -13.31 -35.21 0.29
C ASP A 190 -14.40 -34.29 -0.29
N TYR A 191 -14.08 -33.04 -0.66
CA TYR A 191 -15.02 -32.14 -1.31
C TYR A 191 -15.41 -32.64 -2.70
N TYR A 192 -14.46 -33.15 -3.49
CA TYR A 192 -14.73 -33.67 -4.82
C TYR A 192 -15.56 -34.96 -4.76
N LEU A 193 -15.24 -35.88 -3.86
CA LEU A 193 -15.95 -37.15 -3.69
C LEU A 193 -17.39 -36.97 -3.21
N ASN A 194 -17.61 -35.98 -2.35
CA ASN A 194 -18.95 -35.69 -1.81
C ASN A 194 -19.73 -34.68 -2.66
N ASN A 195 -19.21 -34.29 -3.83
CA ASN A 195 -19.82 -33.33 -4.74
C ASN A 195 -20.20 -31.98 -4.05
N GLN A 196 -19.40 -31.57 -3.04
CA GLN A 196 -19.60 -30.35 -2.28
C GLN A 196 -18.79 -29.19 -2.86
N PRO A 197 -19.30 -27.95 -2.85
CA PRO A 197 -18.53 -26.81 -3.26
C PRO A 197 -17.39 -26.54 -2.26
N MET A 198 -16.17 -26.36 -2.77
CA MET A 198 -15.03 -25.98 -1.92
C MET A 198 -15.28 -24.63 -1.23
N PRO A 199 -14.99 -24.52 0.08
CA PRO A 199 -15.09 -23.25 0.79
C PRO A 199 -14.22 -22.17 0.15
N GLN A 200 -14.76 -20.96 0.06
CA GLN A 200 -14.02 -19.82 -0.46
C GLN A 200 -12.75 -19.56 0.37
N GLY A 201 -11.60 -19.50 -0.28
CA GLY A 201 -10.31 -19.27 0.38
C GLY A 201 -9.58 -20.53 0.87
N MET A 202 -10.15 -21.74 0.72
CA MET A 202 -9.51 -23.00 1.13
C MET A 202 -8.13 -23.19 0.49
N MET A 203 -7.99 -22.95 -0.82
CA MET A 203 -6.71 -23.02 -1.54
C MET A 203 -5.71 -21.98 -1.02
N LEU A 204 -6.16 -20.78 -0.65
CA LEU A 204 -5.30 -19.76 -0.07
C LEU A 204 -4.78 -20.18 1.31
N ASN A 205 -5.62 -20.80 2.13
CA ASN A 205 -5.23 -21.33 3.43
C ASN A 205 -4.18 -22.42 3.27
N MET A 206 -4.37 -23.38 2.35
CA MET A 206 -3.38 -24.40 2.00
C MET A 206 -2.03 -23.77 1.63
N LEU A 207 -2.03 -22.81 0.70
CA LEU A 207 -0.81 -22.13 0.26
C LEU A 207 -0.11 -21.40 1.41
N ASN A 208 -0.86 -20.77 2.31
CA ASN A 208 -0.30 -20.09 3.48
C ASN A 208 0.31 -21.07 4.46
N ASP A 209 -0.34 -22.20 4.76
CA ASP A 209 0.19 -23.21 5.67
C ASP A 209 1.49 -23.82 5.14
N LEU A 210 1.49 -24.24 3.88
CA LEU A 210 2.68 -24.77 3.23
C LEU A 210 3.83 -23.75 3.18
N ARG A 211 3.50 -22.48 2.92
CA ARG A 211 4.47 -21.38 2.93
C ARG A 211 5.07 -21.16 4.33
N HIS A 212 4.26 -21.23 5.39
CA HIS A 212 4.73 -21.12 6.77
C HIS A 212 5.67 -22.25 7.16
N ILE A 213 5.35 -23.50 6.76
CA ILE A 213 6.23 -24.66 6.99
C ILE A 213 7.55 -24.46 6.26
N CYS A 214 7.53 -24.10 4.97
CA CYS A 214 8.73 -23.79 4.20
C CYS A 214 9.56 -22.66 4.84
N GLY A 215 8.90 -21.61 5.35
CA GLY A 215 9.57 -20.50 6.03
C GLY A 215 10.33 -20.96 7.27
N ARG A 216 9.71 -21.80 8.11
CA ARG A 216 10.35 -22.35 9.32
C ARG A 216 11.56 -23.23 9.01
N ILE A 217 11.49 -24.00 7.92
CA ILE A 217 12.60 -24.86 7.49
C ILE A 217 13.76 -24.00 6.99
N LYS A 218 13.47 -22.99 6.14
CA LYS A 218 14.51 -22.13 5.52
C LYS A 218 15.25 -21.25 6.51
N VAL A 219 14.67 -20.93 7.67
CA VAL A 219 15.34 -20.13 8.72
C VAL A 219 16.55 -20.85 9.33
N LYS A 220 16.68 -22.16 9.13
CA LYS A 220 17.83 -22.94 9.61
C LYS A 220 19.08 -22.83 8.72
N TYR A 221 18.93 -22.26 7.52
CA TYR A 221 19.98 -22.07 6.51
C TYR A 221 20.21 -20.58 6.24
#